data_77835bb4902f584eed621241d84e89fd
#
_entry.id   77835bb4902f584eed621241d84e89fd
#
_cell.length_a   1.000
_cell.length_b   1.000
_cell.length_c   1.000
_cell.angle_alpha   90.00
_cell.angle_beta   90.00
_cell.angle_gamma   90.00
#
_symmetry.space_group_name_H-M   'P 1'
#
loop_
_entity.id
_entity.type
_entity.pdbx_description
1 polymer ?
#
loop_
_entity_poly.entity_id
_entity_poly.type
_entity_poly.pdbx_seq_one_letter_code
_entity_poly.pdbx_strand_id
1 'polypeptide(L)'
;MIIEKAGCFLIRKETKEIALVYRDKYNDYSFPKGHVEEGESFKEAAIRETAEETKRIAQIIDEYKPFVENYTTPRGENCFCYMFFAIDKGKSDNQCEDTHDIIWTPFDKVYDISLV
;
A
#
# COMPACT_ATOMS: atom_id res chain seq x y z
N MET A 1 -12.38 16.41 10.94
CA MET A 1 -11.40 15.38 11.34
C MET A 1 -10.54 15.00 10.15
N ILE A 2 -9.26 14.87 10.37
CA ILE A 2 -8.31 14.47 9.34
C ILE A 2 -7.89 13.03 9.60
N ILE A 3 -7.98 12.20 8.57
CA ILE A 3 -7.51 10.81 8.60
C ILE A 3 -6.23 10.73 7.79
N GLU A 4 -5.21 10.08 8.35
CA GLU A 4 -3.94 9.88 7.66
C GLU A 4 -3.67 8.41 7.45
N LYS A 5 -3.37 8.05 6.21
CA LYS A 5 -3.02 6.70 5.81
C LYS A 5 -1.69 6.70 5.10
N ALA A 6 -1.04 5.56 5.06
CA ALA A 6 0.21 5.39 4.33
C ALA A 6 0.30 3.98 3.77
N GLY A 7 0.99 3.85 2.66
CA GLY A 7 1.18 2.57 2.01
C GLY A 7 2.30 2.63 1.00
N CYS A 8 2.43 1.57 0.22
CA CYS A 8 3.50 1.46 -0.76
C CYS A 8 2.99 1.07 -2.14
N PHE A 9 3.61 1.67 -3.15
CA PHE A 9 3.64 1.08 -4.49
C PHE A 9 4.81 0.09 -4.44
N LEU A 10 4.50 -1.17 -4.13
CA LEU A 10 5.51 -2.20 -3.92
C LEU A 10 5.91 -2.83 -5.24
N ILE A 11 7.16 -2.61 -5.63
CA ILE A 11 7.65 -2.92 -6.96
C ILE A 11 8.59 -4.11 -6.90
N ARG A 12 8.38 -5.07 -7.79
CA ARG A 12 9.26 -6.19 -8.05
C ARG A 12 10.02 -5.87 -9.34
N LYS A 13 11.29 -5.46 -9.20
CA LYS A 13 12.07 -4.95 -10.33
C LYS A 13 12.33 -6.00 -11.41
N GLU A 14 12.63 -7.21 -11.00
CA GLU A 14 13.03 -8.29 -11.91
C GLU A 14 11.93 -8.61 -12.92
N THR A 15 10.69 -8.52 -12.50
CA THR A 15 9.54 -8.87 -13.33
C THR A 15 8.76 -7.65 -13.83
N LYS A 16 9.13 -6.46 -13.37
CA LYS A 16 8.43 -5.20 -13.67
C LYS A 16 6.96 -5.27 -13.30
N GLU A 17 6.71 -5.75 -12.08
CA GLU A 17 5.36 -5.89 -11.54
C GLU A 17 5.19 -5.05 -10.29
N ILE A 18 3.94 -4.69 -10.01
CA ILE A 18 3.57 -3.96 -8.80
C ILE A 18 2.53 -4.79 -8.04
N ALA A 19 2.58 -4.75 -6.71
CA ALA A 19 1.69 -5.53 -5.88
C ALA A 19 0.33 -4.84 -5.74
N LEU A 20 -0.72 -5.57 -6.06
CA LEU A 20 -2.08 -5.18 -5.73
C LEU A 20 -2.62 -6.20 -4.75
N VAL A 21 -3.50 -5.78 -3.86
CA VAL A 21 -4.18 -6.69 -2.94
C VAL A 21 -5.66 -6.73 -3.28
N TYR A 22 -6.22 -7.94 -3.27
CA TYR A 22 -7.65 -8.12 -3.48
C TYR A 22 -8.36 -8.05 -2.12
N ARG A 23 -9.37 -7.21 -2.02
CA ARG A 23 -10.13 -7.05 -0.78
C ARG A 23 -11.48 -7.74 -0.94
N ASP A 24 -11.60 -8.95 -0.38
CA ASP A 24 -12.81 -9.76 -0.46
C ASP A 24 -14.05 -8.98 0.01
N LYS A 25 -13.90 -8.27 1.11
CA LYS A 25 -15.00 -7.53 1.73
C LYS A 25 -15.63 -6.51 0.78
N TYR A 26 -14.82 -5.90 -0.07
CA TYR A 26 -15.25 -4.84 -0.97
C TYR A 26 -15.29 -5.29 -2.43
N ASN A 27 -14.83 -6.52 -2.71
CA ASN A 27 -14.73 -7.07 -4.05
C ASN A 27 -13.99 -6.10 -4.98
N ASP A 28 -12.86 -5.61 -4.53
CA ASP A 28 -12.04 -4.65 -5.29
C ASP A 28 -10.55 -4.90 -5.08
N TYR A 29 -9.75 -4.11 -5.80
CA TYR A 29 -8.29 -4.16 -5.72
C TYR A 29 -7.78 -2.84 -5.15
N SER A 30 -6.68 -2.92 -4.40
CA SER A 30 -6.06 -1.74 -3.79
C SER A 30 -4.56 -1.94 -3.69
N PHE A 31 -3.83 -0.84 -3.59
CA PHE A 31 -2.44 -0.90 -3.15
C PHE A 31 -2.42 -1.14 -1.63
N PRO A 32 -1.40 -1.83 -1.09
CA PRO A 32 -1.30 -2.03 0.36
C PRO A 32 -1.18 -0.68 1.08
N LYS A 33 -2.08 -0.42 2.00
CA LYS A 33 -2.11 0.84 2.76
C LYS A 33 -3.04 0.70 3.95
N GLY A 34 -2.87 1.59 4.93
CA GLY A 34 -3.74 1.64 6.08
C GLY A 34 -3.46 2.84 6.96
N HIS A 35 -4.13 2.90 8.09
CA HIS A 35 -4.05 4.04 9.00
C HIS A 35 -2.68 4.18 9.64
N VAL A 36 -2.22 5.44 9.74
CA VAL A 36 -1.00 5.77 10.49
C VAL A 36 -1.34 5.74 11.97
N GLU A 37 -0.53 5.02 12.75
CA GLU A 37 -0.74 4.92 14.18
C GLU A 37 -0.02 6.05 14.93
N GLU A 38 -0.50 6.35 16.12
CA GLU A 38 0.09 7.40 16.93
C GLU A 38 1.58 7.13 17.19
N GLY A 39 2.40 8.15 17.00
CA GLY A 39 3.85 8.05 17.19
C GLY A 39 4.60 7.44 16.02
N GLU A 40 3.90 7.02 14.99
CA GLU A 40 4.46 6.38 13.81
C GLU A 40 4.71 7.42 12.71
N SER A 41 5.85 7.34 12.03
CA SER A 41 6.06 8.18 10.84
C SER A 41 5.26 7.60 9.66
N PHE A 42 5.08 8.39 8.61
CA PHE A 42 4.41 7.91 7.42
C PHE A 42 5.16 6.74 6.78
N LYS A 43 6.50 6.80 6.75
CA LYS A 43 7.31 5.70 6.22
C LYS A 43 7.15 4.43 7.04
N GLU A 44 7.19 4.56 8.37
CA GLU A 44 7.01 3.42 9.26
C GLU A 44 5.64 2.78 9.06
N ALA A 45 4.60 3.61 8.96
CA ALA A 45 3.24 3.12 8.71
C ALA A 45 3.16 2.40 7.36
N ALA A 46 3.76 2.97 6.32
CA ALA A 46 3.74 2.39 4.98
C ALA A 46 4.39 1.00 4.97
N ILE A 47 5.54 0.88 5.62
CA ILE A 47 6.27 -0.40 5.70
C ILE A 47 5.45 -1.42 6.49
N ARG A 48 4.91 -1.01 7.64
CA ARG A 48 4.12 -1.88 8.49
C ARG A 48 2.85 -2.36 7.79
N GLU A 49 2.08 -1.44 7.20
CA GLU A 49 0.84 -1.81 6.51
C GLU A 49 1.10 -2.73 5.33
N THR A 50 2.18 -2.47 4.59
CA THR A 50 2.55 -3.35 3.48
C THR A 50 2.87 -4.75 3.99
N ALA A 51 3.62 -4.86 5.09
CA ALA A 51 3.95 -6.17 5.67
C ALA A 51 2.70 -6.89 6.17
N GLU A 52 1.77 -6.16 6.79
CA GLU A 52 0.53 -6.76 7.29
C GLU A 52 -0.33 -7.30 6.16
N GLU A 53 -0.48 -6.53 5.09
CA GLU A 53 -1.40 -6.91 4.00
C GLU A 53 -0.79 -7.89 3.00
N THR A 54 0.53 -7.84 2.80
CA THR A 54 1.18 -8.63 1.75
C THR A 54 2.13 -9.70 2.29
N LYS A 55 2.55 -9.61 3.54
CA LYS A 55 3.64 -10.41 4.13
C LYS A 55 4.94 -10.23 3.36
N ARG A 56 5.18 -9.02 2.84
CA ARG A 56 6.40 -8.69 2.12
C ARG A 56 7.10 -7.53 2.81
N ILE A 57 8.41 -7.47 2.64
CA ILE A 57 9.23 -6.39 3.17
C ILE A 57 9.38 -5.32 2.10
N ALA A 58 8.99 -4.09 2.43
CA ALA A 58 9.11 -2.95 1.52
C ALA A 58 10.34 -2.14 1.89
N GLN A 59 11.21 -1.89 0.91
CA GLN A 59 12.32 -0.96 1.07
C GLN A 59 11.99 0.31 0.31
N ILE A 60 11.74 1.40 1.04
CA ILE A 60 11.33 2.65 0.42
C ILE A 60 12.49 3.25 -0.40
N ILE A 61 12.15 3.72 -1.60
CA ILE A 61 13.10 4.40 -2.47
C ILE A 61 13.08 5.87 -2.09
N ASP A 62 14.10 6.32 -1.34
CA ASP A 62 14.11 7.67 -0.76
C ASP A 62 14.31 8.78 -1.81
N GLU A 63 14.79 8.44 -3.00
CA GLU A 63 14.97 9.41 -4.08
C GLU A 63 13.66 9.99 -4.59
N TYR A 64 12.55 9.31 -4.34
CA TYR A 64 11.24 9.75 -4.78
C TYR A 64 10.39 10.20 -3.61
N LYS A 65 9.74 11.36 -3.76
CA LYS A 65 8.77 11.82 -2.77
C LYS A 65 7.53 10.94 -2.84
N PRO A 66 6.82 10.76 -1.72
CA PRO A 66 5.57 10.00 -1.76
C PRO A 66 4.53 10.72 -2.61
N PHE A 67 3.68 9.93 -3.25
CA PHE A 67 2.48 10.44 -3.89
C PHE A 67 1.44 10.66 -2.80
N VAL A 68 0.91 11.87 -2.70
CA VAL A 68 -0.08 12.21 -1.67
C VAL A 68 -1.43 12.39 -2.32
N GLU A 69 -2.38 11.54 -1.92
CA GLU A 69 -3.76 11.62 -2.39
C GLU A 69 -4.62 12.20 -1.28
N ASN A 70 -5.39 13.23 -1.60
CA ASN A 70 -6.33 13.82 -0.65
C ASN A 70 -7.75 13.58 -1.18
N TYR A 71 -8.58 12.94 -0.36
CA TYR A 71 -9.96 12.66 -0.75
C TYR A 71 -10.88 12.71 0.46
N THR A 72 -12.18 12.80 0.19
CA THR A 72 -13.20 12.79 1.23
C THR A 72 -13.82 11.41 1.30
N THR A 73 -13.87 10.84 2.50
CA THR A 73 -14.49 9.53 2.71
C THR A 73 -16.02 9.64 2.60
N PRO A 74 -16.73 8.51 2.43
CA PRO A 74 -18.19 8.53 2.42
C PRO A 74 -18.82 9.14 3.67
N ARG A 75 -18.09 9.16 4.79
CA ARG A 75 -18.55 9.79 6.05
C ARG A 75 -18.27 11.28 6.10
N GLY A 76 -17.68 11.86 5.04
CA GLY A 76 -17.33 13.27 5.01
C GLY A 76 -16.01 13.61 5.67
N GLU A 77 -15.19 12.62 5.99
CA GLU A 77 -13.89 12.83 6.61
C GLU A 77 -12.84 13.16 5.54
N ASN A 78 -11.93 14.09 5.89
CA ASN A 78 -10.84 14.46 4.98
C ASN A 78 -9.68 13.48 5.18
N CYS A 79 -9.32 12.75 4.13
CA CYS A 79 -8.28 11.73 4.21
C CYS A 79 -7.08 12.10 3.35
N PHE A 80 -5.87 11.96 3.94
CA PHE A 80 -4.61 12.08 3.21
C PHE A 80 -3.93 10.71 3.21
N CYS A 81 -3.61 10.23 2.02
CA CYS A 81 -2.92 8.95 1.87
C CYS A 81 -1.55 9.16 1.24
N TYR A 82 -0.51 8.74 1.94
CA TYR A 82 0.88 8.91 1.54
C TYR A 82 1.39 7.58 0.97
N MET A 83 1.57 7.53 -0.36
CA MET A 83 2.01 6.32 -1.04
C MET A 83 3.48 6.43 -1.42
N PHE A 84 4.30 5.57 -0.83
CA PHE A 84 5.74 5.56 -1.07
C PHE A 84 6.11 4.53 -2.13
N PHE A 85 7.07 4.86 -2.97
CA PHE A 85 7.63 3.91 -3.92
C PHE A 85 8.60 3.00 -3.17
N ALA A 86 8.45 1.70 -3.30
CA ALA A 86 9.25 0.75 -2.53
C ALA A 86 9.57 -0.49 -3.36
N ILE A 87 10.72 -1.09 -3.04
CA ILE A 87 11.18 -2.33 -3.68
C ILE A 87 10.83 -3.50 -2.78
N ASP A 88 10.33 -4.58 -3.39
CA ASP A 88 10.06 -5.83 -2.70
C ASP A 88 11.39 -6.50 -2.32
N LYS A 89 11.60 -6.72 -1.03
CA LYS A 89 12.82 -7.32 -0.51
C LYS A 89 12.61 -8.75 0.02
N GLY A 90 11.46 -9.33 -0.27
CA GLY A 90 11.19 -10.71 0.12
C GLY A 90 10.13 -10.83 1.19
N LYS A 91 10.02 -12.03 1.76
CA LYS A 91 8.99 -12.33 2.74
C LYS A 91 9.27 -11.66 4.08
N SER A 92 8.21 -11.17 4.70
CA SER A 92 8.23 -10.63 6.06
C SER A 92 7.85 -11.72 7.05
N ASP A 93 8.36 -11.60 8.29
CA ASP A 93 7.99 -12.50 9.39
C ASP A 93 6.68 -12.08 10.06
N ASN A 94 5.99 -11.12 9.50
CA ASN A 94 4.75 -10.59 10.07
C ASN A 94 3.70 -11.69 10.20
N GLN A 95 3.13 -11.83 11.40
CA GLN A 95 2.14 -12.85 11.73
C GLN A 95 0.71 -12.32 11.68
N CYS A 96 0.52 -11.13 11.13
CA CYS A 96 -0.80 -10.51 11.08
C CYS A 96 -1.79 -11.34 10.25
N GLU A 97 -3.03 -11.42 10.74
CA GLU A 97 -4.08 -12.17 10.08
C GLU A 97 -4.81 -11.36 8.99
N ASP A 98 -4.49 -10.08 8.86
CA ASP A 98 -5.13 -9.19 7.89
C ASP A 98 -4.54 -9.31 6.49
N THR A 99 -3.80 -10.38 6.23
CA THR A 99 -3.17 -10.59 4.94
C THR A 99 -4.20 -10.85 3.85
N HIS A 100 -4.03 -10.17 2.74
CA HIS A 100 -4.86 -10.35 1.54
C HIS A 100 -4.08 -11.09 0.46
N ASP A 101 -4.79 -11.61 -0.53
CA ASP A 101 -4.14 -12.21 -1.69
C ASP A 101 -3.43 -11.12 -2.48
N ILE A 102 -2.16 -11.38 -2.81
CA ILE A 102 -1.37 -10.46 -3.63
C ILE A 102 -1.55 -10.84 -5.09
N ILE A 103 -1.77 -9.84 -5.92
CA ILE A 103 -1.77 -10.00 -7.36
C ILE A 103 -0.63 -9.17 -7.90
N TRP A 104 0.42 -9.83 -8.35
CA TRP A 104 1.56 -9.16 -8.99
C TRP A 104 1.15 -8.79 -10.40
N THR A 105 1.04 -7.50 -10.64
CA THR A 105 0.47 -6.98 -11.89
C THR A 105 1.55 -6.26 -12.69
N PRO A 106 1.73 -6.63 -13.99
CA PRO A 106 2.67 -5.91 -14.83
C PRO A 106 2.36 -4.42 -14.87
N PHE A 107 3.39 -3.59 -14.93
CA PHE A 107 3.22 -2.13 -14.91
C PHE A 107 2.24 -1.65 -15.98
N ASP A 108 2.30 -2.23 -17.18
CA ASP A 108 1.46 -1.80 -18.30
C ASP A 108 0.01 -2.29 -18.19
N LYS A 109 -0.30 -3.14 -17.19
CA LYS A 109 -1.65 -3.67 -16.98
C LYS A 109 -2.38 -3.03 -15.81
N VAL A 110 -1.70 -2.21 -15.02
CA VAL A 110 -2.31 -1.62 -13.83
C VAL A 110 -3.54 -0.77 -14.19
N TYR A 111 -3.49 -0.10 -15.32
CA TYR A 111 -4.61 0.75 -15.77
C TYR A 111 -5.87 -0.04 -16.11
N ASP A 112 -5.74 -1.32 -16.39
CA ASP A 112 -6.89 -2.17 -16.78
C ASP A 112 -7.64 -2.69 -15.55
N ILE A 113 -7.12 -2.43 -14.35
CA ILE A 113 -7.72 -2.90 -13.11
C ILE A 113 -8.35 -1.72 -12.40
N SER A 114 -9.63 -1.89 -11.99
CA SER A 114 -10.31 -0.86 -11.21
C SER A 114 -9.71 -0.80 -9.81
N LEU A 115 -9.10 0.34 -9.47
CA LEU A 115 -8.47 0.56 -8.17
C LEU A 115 -9.31 1.49 -7.31
N VAL A 116 -9.19 1.32 -6.01
CA VAL A 116 -9.91 2.13 -5.02
C VAL A 116 -8.93 2.86 -4.12
#